data_43a6ce8dd983fdca061df15dbf8370d0
#
_entry.id   43a6ce8dd983fdca061df15dbf8370d0
#
_cell.length_a   1.000
_cell.length_b   1.000
_cell.length_c   1.000
_cell.angle_alpha   90.00
_cell.angle_beta   90.00
_cell.angle_gamma   90.00
#
_symmetry.space_group_name_H-M   'P 1'
#
loop_
_entity.id
_entity.type
_entity.pdbx_description
1 polymer ?
#
loop_
_entity_poly.entity_id
_entity_poly.type
_entity_poly.pdbx_seq_one_letter_code
_entity_poly.pdbx_strand_id
1 'polypeptide(L)'
;MVEDNELNREIATAIMEEIGLDVDCVEDGTDAVNIMSSAEGRKYDLIFMDIQMPKMDGYTATREIRTLNDPKCANIPIIAMTANAFEEDRKKAIKAGMNAHIAKPISVDIILENLERMRQNRKYFNEPAEKS
;
A
#
# COMPACT_ATOMS: atom_id res chain seq x y z
N MET A 1 3.76 -6.58 0.99
CA MET A 1 2.29 -6.50 0.88
C MET A 1 1.64 -6.90 2.20
N VAL A 2 0.68 -6.14 2.63
CA VAL A 2 -0.04 -6.41 3.87
C VAL A 2 -1.46 -6.84 3.50
N GLU A 3 -1.79 -8.10 3.74
CA GLU A 3 -3.06 -8.69 3.33
C GLU A 3 -3.37 -9.87 4.24
N ASP A 4 -4.51 -9.86 4.89
CA ASP A 4 -4.87 -10.90 5.85
C ASP A 4 -5.45 -12.17 5.23
N ASN A 5 -5.97 -12.11 4.02
CA ASN A 5 -6.57 -13.25 3.35
C ASN A 5 -5.54 -14.01 2.54
N GLU A 6 -5.37 -15.31 2.88
CA GLU A 6 -4.34 -16.13 2.24
C GLU A 6 -4.50 -16.24 0.73
N LEU A 7 -5.73 -16.45 0.26
CA LEU A 7 -5.96 -16.56 -1.18
C LEU A 7 -5.65 -15.26 -1.90
N ASN A 8 -6.05 -14.13 -1.31
CA ASN A 8 -5.75 -12.83 -1.90
C ASN A 8 -4.25 -12.57 -1.93
N ARG A 9 -3.51 -12.99 -0.88
CA ARG A 9 -2.05 -12.88 -0.88
C ARG A 9 -1.43 -13.67 -2.02
N GLU A 10 -1.89 -14.89 -2.23
CA GLU A 10 -1.35 -15.73 -3.28
C GLU A 10 -1.59 -15.14 -4.66
N ILE A 11 -2.80 -14.68 -4.90
CA ILE A 11 -3.17 -14.10 -6.20
C ILE A 11 -2.39 -12.81 -6.46
N ALA A 12 -2.37 -11.92 -5.49
CA ALA A 12 -1.69 -10.64 -5.64
C ALA A 12 -0.19 -10.81 -5.79
N THR A 13 0.40 -11.71 -5.01
CA THR A 13 1.83 -11.99 -5.10
C THR A 13 2.19 -12.53 -6.48
N ALA A 14 1.39 -13.45 -7.01
CA ALA A 14 1.64 -14.01 -8.33
C ALA A 14 1.62 -12.92 -9.41
N ILE A 15 0.64 -12.01 -9.34
CA ILE A 15 0.52 -10.92 -10.30
C ILE A 15 1.73 -9.99 -10.21
N MET A 16 2.12 -9.63 -8.99
CA MET A 16 3.24 -8.71 -8.78
C MET A 16 4.58 -9.31 -9.20
N GLU A 17 4.79 -10.58 -8.90
CA GLU A 17 6.03 -11.26 -9.29
C GLU A 17 6.13 -11.41 -10.81
N GLU A 18 5.00 -11.61 -11.49
CA GLU A 18 4.98 -11.70 -12.94
C GLU A 18 5.51 -10.43 -13.59
N ILE A 19 5.30 -9.28 -12.99
CA ILE A 19 5.80 -8.02 -13.54
C ILE A 19 7.15 -7.61 -12.97
N GLY A 20 7.81 -8.49 -12.22
CA GLY A 20 9.18 -8.27 -11.80
C GLY A 20 9.38 -7.72 -10.40
N LEU A 21 8.35 -7.71 -9.57
CA LEU A 21 8.47 -7.23 -8.19
C LEU A 21 8.85 -8.39 -7.25
N ASP A 22 9.72 -8.08 -6.30
CA ASP A 22 10.02 -9.00 -5.20
C ASP A 22 9.05 -8.69 -4.07
N VAL A 23 8.23 -9.65 -3.67
CA VAL A 23 7.14 -9.42 -2.73
C VAL A 23 7.32 -10.21 -1.45
N ASP A 24 7.35 -9.50 -0.32
CA ASP A 24 7.24 -10.10 1.00
C ASP A 24 5.85 -9.77 1.53
N CYS A 25 5.21 -10.74 2.15
CA CYS A 25 3.85 -10.57 2.65
C CYS A 25 3.79 -10.69 4.17
N VAL A 26 2.93 -9.88 4.77
CA VAL A 26 2.55 -10.03 6.18
C VAL A 26 1.04 -10.05 6.27
N GLU A 27 0.53 -10.54 7.39
CA GLU A 27 -0.90 -10.81 7.52
C GLU A 27 -1.70 -9.64 8.08
N ASP A 28 -1.07 -8.72 8.80
CA ASP A 28 -1.82 -7.60 9.37
C ASP A 28 -0.96 -6.35 9.55
N GLY A 29 -1.62 -5.26 9.93
CA GLY A 29 -0.98 -3.98 10.07
C GLY A 29 0.05 -3.92 11.18
N THR A 30 -0.15 -4.69 12.24
CA THR A 30 0.81 -4.74 13.35
C THR A 30 2.15 -5.28 12.87
N ASP A 31 2.12 -6.36 12.10
CA ASP A 31 3.32 -6.95 11.53
C ASP A 31 4.02 -5.96 10.61
N ALA A 32 3.26 -5.24 9.81
CA ALA A 32 3.82 -4.25 8.89
C ALA A 32 4.54 -3.13 9.65
N VAL A 33 3.91 -2.61 10.68
CA VAL A 33 4.53 -1.55 11.49
C VAL A 33 5.79 -2.06 12.18
N ASN A 34 5.77 -3.29 12.70
CA ASN A 34 6.92 -3.88 13.35
C ASN A 34 8.10 -4.01 12.39
N ILE A 35 7.85 -4.48 11.17
CA ILE A 35 8.91 -4.62 10.19
C ILE A 35 9.47 -3.25 9.80
N MET A 36 8.58 -2.30 9.53
CA MET A 36 9.02 -0.97 9.12
C MET A 36 9.75 -0.23 10.24
N SER A 37 9.49 -0.58 11.48
CA SER A 37 10.18 0.00 12.63
C SER A 37 11.58 -0.59 12.85
N SER A 38 11.86 -1.71 12.19
CA SER A 38 13.14 -2.42 12.33
C SER A 38 14.09 -2.02 11.19
N ALA A 39 15.35 -2.46 11.31
CA ALA A 39 16.32 -2.23 10.24
C ALA A 39 15.89 -2.85 8.91
N GLU A 40 15.08 -3.91 8.96
CA GLU A 40 14.58 -4.58 7.75
C GLU A 40 13.69 -3.67 6.92
N GLY A 41 13.03 -2.70 7.54
CA GLY A 41 12.11 -1.81 6.82
C GLY A 41 12.77 -1.01 5.72
N ARG A 42 14.07 -0.73 5.84
CA ARG A 42 14.77 0.11 4.86
C ARG A 42 14.95 -0.57 3.49
N LYS A 43 14.82 -1.88 3.43
CA LYS A 43 14.99 -2.59 2.15
C LYS A 43 13.79 -2.50 1.24
N TYR A 44 12.65 -2.03 1.76
CA TYR A 44 11.42 -1.96 0.97
C TYR A 44 11.29 -0.62 0.27
N ASP A 45 10.68 -0.66 -0.92
CA ASP A 45 10.48 0.53 -1.74
C ASP A 45 9.03 0.96 -1.81
N LEU A 46 8.11 0.07 -1.41
CA LEU A 46 6.69 0.30 -1.60
C LEU A 46 5.90 -0.67 -0.73
N ILE A 47 4.78 -0.21 -0.20
CA ILE A 47 3.84 -1.07 0.53
C ILE A 47 2.51 -1.09 -0.20
N PHE A 48 1.99 -2.30 -0.45
CA PHE A 48 0.60 -2.50 -0.83
C PHE A 48 -0.14 -2.85 0.46
N MET A 49 -1.08 -2.03 0.86
CA MET A 49 -1.72 -2.14 2.17
C MET A 49 -3.23 -2.38 2.03
N ASP A 50 -3.68 -3.56 2.47
CA ASP A 50 -5.11 -3.80 2.58
C ASP A 50 -5.69 -2.88 3.65
N ILE A 51 -6.80 -2.24 3.36
CA ILE A 51 -7.44 -1.35 4.31
C ILE A 51 -8.19 -2.11 5.39
N GLN A 52 -8.89 -3.18 5.01
CA GLN A 52 -9.75 -3.92 5.92
C GLN A 52 -9.06 -5.15 6.49
N MET A 53 -8.56 -5.03 7.71
CA MET A 53 -7.87 -6.11 8.40
C MET A 53 -8.35 -6.18 9.85
N PRO A 54 -8.37 -7.39 10.47
CA PRO A 54 -9.01 -7.57 11.76
C PRO A 54 -8.32 -6.92 12.96
N LYS A 55 -7.00 -6.93 13.02
CA LYS A 55 -6.29 -6.43 14.20
C LYS A 55 -5.98 -4.94 14.14
N MET A 56 -5.43 -4.51 13.04
CA MET A 56 -5.09 -3.11 12.82
C MET A 56 -5.38 -2.81 11.37
N ASP A 57 -6.31 -1.91 11.10
CA ASP A 57 -6.66 -1.61 9.72
C ASP A 57 -5.53 -0.84 9.01
N GLY A 58 -5.63 -0.75 7.68
CA GLY A 58 -4.58 -0.15 6.88
C GLY A 58 -4.39 1.34 7.15
N TYR A 59 -5.43 2.04 7.53
CA TYR A 59 -5.31 3.47 7.86
C TYR A 59 -4.47 3.68 9.10
N THR A 60 -4.75 2.89 10.15
CA THR A 60 -4.02 2.99 11.41
C THR A 60 -2.56 2.61 11.21
N ALA A 61 -2.32 1.50 10.48
CA ALA A 61 -0.96 1.07 10.18
C ALA A 61 -0.18 2.15 9.43
N THR A 62 -0.83 2.79 8.45
CA THR A 62 -0.20 3.86 7.68
C THR A 62 0.18 5.03 8.57
N ARG A 63 -0.75 5.46 9.43
CA ARG A 63 -0.45 6.57 10.35
C ARG A 63 0.74 6.26 11.24
N GLU A 64 0.82 5.03 11.74
CA GLU A 64 1.95 4.66 12.59
C GLU A 64 3.25 4.60 11.82
N ILE A 65 3.24 4.10 10.59
CA ILE A 65 4.42 4.10 9.75
C ILE A 65 4.91 5.52 9.49
N ARG A 66 3.99 6.44 9.26
CA ARG A 66 4.35 7.85 8.98
C ARG A 66 5.01 8.56 10.15
N THR A 67 4.89 8.01 11.36
CA THR A 67 5.51 8.60 12.55
C THR A 67 6.88 8.00 12.87
N LEU A 68 7.38 7.07 12.07
CA LEU A 68 8.67 6.43 12.35
C LEU A 68 9.82 7.42 12.23
N ASN A 69 10.88 7.16 12.98
CA ASN A 69 12.05 8.06 13.02
C ASN A 69 12.88 8.04 11.74
N ASP A 70 12.97 6.89 11.08
CA ASP A 70 13.74 6.78 9.85
C ASP A 70 12.96 7.41 8.69
N PRO A 71 13.49 8.50 8.08
CA PRO A 71 12.76 9.17 7.00
C PRO A 71 12.42 8.27 5.81
N LYS A 72 13.29 7.33 5.48
CA LYS A 72 13.01 6.41 4.37
C LYS A 72 11.78 5.56 4.67
N CYS A 73 11.70 5.03 5.89
CA CYS A 73 10.56 4.20 6.28
C CYS A 73 9.30 5.04 6.49
N ALA A 74 9.44 6.21 7.10
CA ALA A 74 8.29 7.07 7.36
C ALA A 74 7.66 7.60 6.07
N ASN A 75 8.43 7.74 5.02
CA ASN A 75 7.96 8.31 3.75
C ASN A 75 7.78 7.27 2.65
N ILE A 76 7.82 5.99 2.97
CA ILE A 76 7.67 4.94 1.97
C ILE A 76 6.32 5.08 1.25
N PRO A 77 6.30 4.93 -0.08
CA PRO A 77 5.02 4.97 -0.80
C PRO A 77 4.10 3.83 -0.35
N ILE A 78 2.85 4.16 -0.08
CA ILE A 78 1.85 3.18 0.35
C ILE A 78 0.65 3.27 -0.58
N ILE A 79 0.32 2.15 -1.21
CA ILE A 79 -0.86 2.03 -2.06
C ILE A 79 -1.88 1.20 -1.32
N ALA A 80 -3.04 1.79 -1.06
CA ALA A 80 -4.13 1.07 -0.41
C ALA A 80 -4.80 0.10 -1.36
N MET A 81 -5.20 -1.05 -0.85
CA MET A 81 -6.03 -2.01 -1.58
C MET A 81 -7.37 -2.08 -0.89
N THR A 82 -8.45 -1.91 -1.62
CA THR A 82 -9.78 -1.84 -1.04
C THR A 82 -10.79 -2.61 -1.88
N ALA A 83 -11.78 -3.21 -1.22
CA ALA A 83 -12.90 -3.85 -1.92
C ALA A 83 -13.80 -2.81 -2.57
N ASN A 84 -13.80 -1.59 -2.05
CA ASN A 84 -14.65 -0.51 -2.54
C ASN A 84 -13.81 0.75 -2.72
N ALA A 85 -13.87 1.35 -3.90
CA ALA A 85 -13.11 2.56 -4.19
C ALA A 85 -14.02 3.79 -4.15
N PHE A 86 -14.75 3.94 -3.06
CA PHE A 86 -15.64 5.09 -2.88
C PHE A 86 -14.84 6.33 -2.50
N GLU A 87 -15.43 7.49 -2.75
CA GLU A 87 -14.81 8.77 -2.46
C GLU A 87 -14.45 8.92 -0.99
N GLU A 88 -15.29 8.40 -0.10
CA GLU A 88 -15.02 8.46 1.34
C GLU A 88 -13.77 7.67 1.71
N ASP A 89 -13.59 6.52 1.10
CA ASP A 89 -12.40 5.68 1.35
C ASP A 89 -11.14 6.36 0.83
N ARG A 90 -11.27 7.03 -0.31
CA ARG A 90 -10.16 7.79 -0.88
C ARG A 90 -9.74 8.92 0.04
N LYS A 91 -10.70 9.65 0.60
CA LYS A 91 -10.42 10.73 1.53
C LYS A 91 -9.74 10.22 2.80
N LYS A 92 -10.21 9.09 3.32
CA LYS A 92 -9.59 8.47 4.50
C LYS A 92 -8.15 8.04 4.20
N ALA A 93 -7.91 7.51 3.02
CA ALA A 93 -6.58 7.09 2.63
C ALA A 93 -5.61 8.27 2.55
N ILE A 94 -6.04 9.35 1.92
CA ILE A 94 -5.23 10.58 1.83
C ILE A 94 -4.91 11.09 3.24
N LYS A 95 -5.93 11.15 4.09
CA LYS A 95 -5.78 11.67 5.44
C LYS A 95 -4.84 10.82 6.29
N ALA A 96 -4.83 9.52 6.05
CA ALA A 96 -3.94 8.61 6.76
C ALA A 96 -2.48 8.71 6.26
N GLY A 97 -2.26 9.28 5.09
CA GLY A 97 -0.92 9.43 4.53
C GLY A 97 -0.59 8.45 3.41
N MET A 98 -1.59 7.81 2.84
CA MET A 98 -1.38 6.91 1.69
C MET A 98 -1.17 7.72 0.41
N ASN A 99 -0.50 7.09 -0.56
CA ASN A 99 -0.13 7.75 -1.81
C ASN A 99 -1.08 7.42 -2.96
N ALA A 100 -1.80 6.31 -2.87
CA ALA A 100 -2.75 5.89 -3.89
C ALA A 100 -3.69 4.87 -3.31
N HIS A 101 -4.81 4.61 -4.00
CA HIS A 101 -5.63 3.45 -3.65
C HIS A 101 -6.09 2.75 -4.93
N ILE A 102 -6.22 1.44 -4.86
CA ILE A 102 -6.70 0.64 -5.97
C ILE A 102 -7.78 -0.32 -5.47
N ALA A 103 -8.74 -0.61 -6.34
CA ALA A 103 -9.83 -1.50 -6.00
C ALA A 103 -9.44 -2.95 -6.28
N LYS A 104 -9.87 -3.84 -5.41
CA LYS A 104 -9.75 -5.29 -5.65
C LYS A 104 -10.85 -5.74 -6.61
N PRO A 105 -10.60 -6.73 -7.44
CA PRO A 105 -9.36 -7.46 -7.61
C PRO A 105 -8.32 -6.63 -8.35
N ILE A 106 -7.07 -6.73 -7.93
CA ILE A 106 -6.00 -5.97 -8.56
C ILE A 106 -5.63 -6.60 -9.90
N SER A 107 -5.15 -5.78 -10.83
CA SER A 107 -4.73 -6.23 -12.15
C SER A 107 -3.34 -5.73 -12.47
N VAL A 108 -2.68 -6.39 -13.42
CA VAL A 108 -1.36 -5.98 -13.87
C VAL A 108 -1.37 -4.53 -14.37
N ASP A 109 -2.37 -4.19 -15.18
CA ASP A 109 -2.44 -2.86 -15.78
C ASP A 109 -2.55 -1.76 -14.73
N ILE A 110 -3.39 -1.96 -13.73
CA ILE A 110 -3.58 -0.97 -12.67
C ILE A 110 -2.31 -0.83 -11.83
N ILE A 111 -1.67 -1.94 -11.52
CA ILE A 111 -0.42 -1.89 -10.76
C ILE A 111 0.66 -1.15 -11.52
N LEU A 112 0.84 -1.47 -12.80
CA LEU A 112 1.86 -0.81 -13.62
C LEU A 112 1.61 0.69 -13.75
N GLU A 113 0.35 1.08 -13.94
CA GLU A 113 -0.01 2.48 -14.04
C GLU A 113 0.34 3.24 -12.77
N ASN A 114 0.01 2.67 -11.61
CA ASN A 114 0.31 3.31 -10.34
C ASN A 114 1.81 3.39 -10.07
N LEU A 115 2.55 2.34 -10.41
CA LEU A 115 4.00 2.35 -10.25
C LEU A 115 4.64 3.43 -11.11
N GLU A 116 4.16 3.59 -12.33
CA GLU A 116 4.70 4.61 -13.23
C GLU A 116 4.44 6.01 -12.70
N ARG A 117 3.24 6.26 -12.18
CA ARG A 117 2.92 7.56 -11.62
C ARG A 117 3.73 7.85 -10.36
N MET A 118 3.98 6.84 -9.54
CA MET A 118 4.80 7.01 -8.34
C MET A 118 6.26 7.23 -8.67
N ARG A 119 6.75 6.65 -9.75
CA ARG A 119 8.10 6.91 -10.22
C ARG A 119 8.27 8.38 -10.61
N GLN A 120 7.22 8.97 -11.16
CA GLN A 120 7.23 10.38 -11.58
C GLN A 120 6.98 11.33 -10.42
N ASN A 121 6.14 10.93 -9.46
CA ASN A 121 5.75 11.79 -8.35
C ASN A 121 5.48 10.95 -7.10
N ARG A 122 6.41 10.97 -6.16
CA ARG A 122 6.31 10.13 -4.97
C ARG A 122 5.21 10.54 -4.00
N LYS A 123 4.65 11.72 -4.17
CA LYS A 123 3.54 12.19 -3.34
C LYS A 123 2.19 12.02 -4.03
N TYR A 124 2.21 11.41 -5.21
CA TYR A 124 1.00 11.21 -5.99
C TYR A 124 -0.05 10.40 -5.25
N PHE A 125 -1.30 10.81 -5.41
CA PHE A 125 -2.45 10.00 -5.09
C PHE A 125 -3.21 9.78 -6.39
N ASN A 126 -3.82 8.59 -6.59
CA ASN A 126 -4.48 8.27 -7.86
C ASN A 126 -5.82 8.98 -7.99
N GLU A 127 -5.74 10.26 -8.30
CA GLU A 127 -6.90 11.09 -8.50
C GLU A 127 -7.63 10.72 -9.78
N PRO A 128 -8.96 10.98 -9.84
CA PRO A 128 -9.66 10.88 -11.10
C PRO A 128 -9.05 11.83 -12.13
N ALA A 129 -9.18 11.47 -13.41
CA ALA A 129 -8.55 12.24 -14.48
C ALA A 129 -8.95 13.72 -14.50
N GLU A 130 -10.15 14.02 -14.08
CA GLU A 130 -10.64 15.40 -14.08
C GLU A 130 -9.89 16.29 -13.10
N LYS A 131 -9.09 15.72 -12.24
CA LYS A 131 -8.31 16.49 -11.27
C LYS A 131 -7.05 17.06 -11.88
N SER A 132 -6.73 16.65 -13.04
CA SER A 132 -5.52 17.11 -13.71
C SER A 132 -5.47 18.62 -13.91
#